data_5950841b2a359e77ae9b5a28f210a697
#
_entry.id   5950841b2a359e77ae9b5a28f210a697
#
_cell.length_a   1.000
_cell.length_b   1.000
_cell.length_c   1.000
_cell.angle_alpha   90.00
_cell.angle_beta   90.00
_cell.angle_gamma   90.00
#
_symmetry.space_group_name_H-M   'P 1'
#
loop_
_entity.id
_entity.type
_entity.pdbx_description
1 polymer ?
#
loop_
_entity_poly.entity_id
_entity_poly.type
_entity_poly.pdbx_seq_one_letter_code
_entity_poly.pdbx_strand_id
1 'polypeptide(L)'
;MQKIIKDDRSYVWHPYASASDKNPIYPVKKAKGTYIYLETGEKLIDGMSSWWCVINGYNHPRLNKAIKNQISKFSHVMFGGFTHKPAVELAKKINEITPASLQKVFFSDSGSVSVEVAMKFAVQYWHSQSLIKKKKFLTVKNGYHGDTMGTMSISDPVNGMHKMFEKSLLKQFYVSSPESIEDYKRDKSRSLKEMETKLIDKHAEIAAVVIEPILQGAGGMRIYHPDYLLQLKKLCK
;
A
#
# COMPACT_ATOMS: atom_id res chain seq x y z
N MET A 1 -16.77 7.43 30.10
CA MET A 1 -16.05 8.29 29.17
C MET A 1 -14.71 8.79 29.74
N GLN A 2 -14.66 9.53 30.85
CA GLN A 2 -13.39 10.03 31.41
C GLN A 2 -12.37 8.93 31.71
N LYS A 3 -12.81 7.76 32.19
CA LYS A 3 -11.92 6.62 32.46
C LYS A 3 -11.25 6.10 31.19
N ILE A 4 -12.00 5.88 30.09
CA ILE A 4 -11.41 5.39 28.83
C ILE A 4 -10.40 6.35 28.25
N ILE A 5 -10.64 7.67 28.31
CA ILE A 5 -9.68 8.69 27.85
C ILE A 5 -8.40 8.68 28.72
N LYS A 6 -8.55 8.53 30.03
CA LYS A 6 -7.43 8.43 30.96
C LYS A 6 -6.60 7.17 30.69
N ASP A 7 -7.25 6.03 30.53
CA ASP A 7 -6.59 4.75 30.27
C ASP A 7 -5.90 4.77 28.89
N ASP A 8 -6.56 5.32 27.87
CA ASP A 8 -5.98 5.50 26.53
C ASP A 8 -4.67 6.31 26.59
N ARG A 9 -4.69 7.49 27.22
CA ARG A 9 -3.49 8.31 27.38
C ARG A 9 -2.37 7.64 28.19
N SER A 10 -2.71 6.68 29.02
CA SER A 10 -1.73 5.97 29.85
C SER A 10 -1.11 4.76 29.14
N TYR A 11 -1.85 4.12 28.24
CA TYR A 11 -1.49 2.80 27.72
C TYR A 11 -1.46 2.69 26.20
N VAL A 12 -2.01 3.68 25.46
CA VAL A 12 -2.08 3.64 23.99
C VAL A 12 -1.20 4.73 23.39
N TRP A 13 -0.35 4.35 22.47
CA TRP A 13 0.41 5.29 21.66
C TRP A 13 -0.21 5.35 20.26
N HIS A 14 -0.84 6.47 19.93
CA HIS A 14 -1.46 6.67 18.64
C HIS A 14 -0.44 6.86 17.52
N PRO A 15 -0.71 6.33 16.30
CA PRO A 15 0.16 6.56 15.16
C PRO A 15 0.22 8.07 14.80
N TYR A 16 1.38 8.50 14.31
CA TYR A 16 1.66 9.89 13.90
C TYR A 16 1.52 10.93 15.03
N ALA A 17 1.57 10.50 16.26
CA ALA A 17 1.49 11.37 17.42
C ALA A 17 2.68 11.19 18.35
N SER A 18 3.03 12.23 19.10
CA SER A 18 3.98 12.13 20.23
C SER A 18 3.31 11.37 21.38
N ALA A 19 4.09 10.60 22.16
CA ALA A 19 3.60 9.97 23.38
C ALA A 19 3.09 10.99 24.42
N SER A 20 3.53 12.25 24.33
CA SER A 20 3.07 13.37 25.16
C SER A 20 1.98 14.21 24.49
N ASP A 21 1.40 13.75 23.38
CA ASP A 21 0.39 14.48 22.64
C ASP A 21 -0.87 14.73 23.50
N LYS A 22 -1.38 15.96 23.42
CA LYS A 22 -2.59 16.39 24.11
C LYS A 22 -3.79 16.56 23.20
N ASN A 23 -3.69 16.10 21.95
CA ASN A 23 -4.79 16.17 21.00
C ASN A 23 -6.04 15.47 21.57
N PRO A 24 -7.25 15.93 21.16
CA PRO A 24 -8.49 15.32 21.59
C PRO A 24 -8.56 13.84 21.19
N ILE A 25 -9.01 13.01 22.12
CA ILE A 25 -9.31 11.59 21.89
C ILE A 25 -10.83 11.43 21.90
N TYR A 26 -11.37 10.77 20.91
CA TYR A 26 -12.81 10.61 20.71
C TYR A 26 -13.24 9.16 20.90
N PRO A 27 -13.74 8.78 22.09
CA PRO A 27 -14.21 7.42 22.35
C PRO A 27 -15.39 7.03 21.46
N VAL A 28 -15.20 5.99 20.65
CA VAL A 28 -16.20 5.50 19.70
C VAL A 28 -17.10 4.47 20.39
N LYS A 29 -18.40 4.68 20.34
CA LYS A 29 -19.42 3.75 20.85
C LYS A 29 -19.80 2.72 19.80
N LYS A 30 -20.04 3.14 18.56
CA LYS A 30 -20.42 2.30 17.42
C LYS A 30 -20.13 3.00 16.11
N ALA A 31 -20.12 2.23 15.02
CA ALA A 31 -20.09 2.80 13.67
C ALA A 31 -21.06 2.04 12.76
N LYS A 32 -21.67 2.74 11.78
CA LYS A 32 -22.62 2.15 10.82
C LYS A 32 -22.67 2.99 9.54
N GLY A 33 -22.58 2.34 8.38
CA GLY A 33 -22.54 3.05 7.09
C GLY A 33 -21.32 3.96 7.03
N THR A 34 -21.52 5.25 6.79
CA THR A 34 -20.45 6.27 6.77
C THR A 34 -20.29 7.02 8.10
N TYR A 35 -20.96 6.58 9.14
CA TYR A 35 -21.04 7.32 10.40
C TYR A 35 -20.32 6.62 11.54
N ILE A 36 -19.61 7.42 12.33
CA ILE A 36 -19.06 7.07 13.64
C ILE A 36 -19.92 7.74 14.72
N TYR A 37 -20.27 7.02 15.76
CA TYR A 37 -21.06 7.51 16.90
C TYR A 37 -20.15 7.49 18.14
N LEU A 38 -19.98 8.63 18.76
CA LEU A 38 -19.16 8.79 19.95
C LEU A 38 -19.92 8.41 21.23
N GLU A 39 -19.18 8.15 22.29
CA GLU A 39 -19.76 7.94 23.63
C GLU A 39 -20.44 9.21 24.17
N THR A 40 -20.09 10.38 23.68
CA THR A 40 -20.75 11.67 23.95
C THR A 40 -22.14 11.80 23.32
N GLY A 41 -22.51 10.89 22.41
CA GLY A 41 -23.76 10.96 21.63
C GLY A 41 -23.62 11.63 20.28
N GLU A 42 -22.50 12.26 19.99
CA GLU A 42 -22.24 12.89 18.71
C GLU A 42 -22.15 11.87 17.57
N LYS A 43 -22.57 12.31 16.39
CA LYS A 43 -22.54 11.55 15.15
C LYS A 43 -21.62 12.24 14.15
N LEU A 44 -20.55 11.59 13.76
CA LEU A 44 -19.56 12.10 12.82
C LEU A 44 -19.68 11.40 11.46
N ILE A 45 -19.42 12.13 10.38
CA ILE A 45 -19.22 11.55 9.04
C ILE A 45 -17.74 11.20 8.91
N ASP A 46 -17.45 9.94 8.59
CA ASP A 46 -16.09 9.51 8.28
C ASP A 46 -15.79 9.67 6.79
N GLY A 47 -15.25 10.82 6.41
CA GLY A 47 -14.82 11.10 5.04
C GLY A 47 -13.53 10.39 4.61
N MET A 48 -12.79 9.80 5.57
CA MET A 48 -11.55 9.06 5.30
C MET A 48 -11.75 7.55 5.18
N SER A 49 -12.98 7.06 5.42
CA SER A 49 -13.31 5.63 5.40
C SER A 49 -12.32 4.78 6.23
N SER A 50 -11.96 5.24 7.42
CA SER A 50 -10.96 4.61 8.31
C SER A 50 -9.65 4.31 7.55
N TRP A 51 -9.03 5.32 6.97
CA TRP A 51 -7.87 5.17 6.09
C TRP A 51 -8.10 4.15 4.96
N TRP A 52 -9.27 4.29 4.30
CA TRP A 52 -9.70 3.51 3.12
C TRP A 52 -10.01 2.03 3.40
N CYS A 53 -10.10 1.63 4.67
CA CYS A 53 -10.38 0.23 5.05
C CYS A 53 -11.86 -0.15 4.97
N VAL A 54 -12.79 0.82 5.03
CA VAL A 54 -14.24 0.56 5.12
C VAL A 54 -15.00 1.06 3.88
N ILE A 55 -14.52 0.74 2.69
CA ILE A 55 -15.10 1.16 1.41
C ILE A 55 -16.58 0.76 1.23
N ASN A 56 -17.04 -0.30 1.92
CA ASN A 56 -18.43 -0.74 1.92
C ASN A 56 -19.24 -0.17 3.10
N GLY A 57 -18.66 0.75 3.84
CA GLY A 57 -19.21 1.29 5.08
C GLY A 57 -19.02 0.38 6.29
N TYR A 58 -19.14 1.00 7.46
CA TYR A 58 -19.06 0.30 8.75
C TYR A 58 -20.21 -0.66 8.95
N ASN A 59 -19.92 -1.78 9.59
CA ASN A 59 -20.93 -2.74 10.05
C ASN A 59 -21.84 -3.26 8.93
N HIS A 60 -21.26 -3.51 7.74
CA HIS A 60 -22.00 -3.97 6.58
C HIS A 60 -22.58 -5.38 6.82
N PRO A 61 -23.91 -5.60 6.67
CA PRO A 61 -24.57 -6.83 7.11
C PRO A 61 -24.06 -8.11 6.42
N ARG A 62 -23.76 -8.04 5.11
CA ARG A 62 -23.21 -9.20 4.38
C ARG A 62 -21.81 -9.57 4.87
N LEU A 63 -20.95 -8.56 5.12
CA LEU A 63 -19.58 -8.79 5.62
C LEU A 63 -19.64 -9.38 7.03
N ASN A 64 -20.47 -8.80 7.92
CA ASN A 64 -20.65 -9.33 9.27
C ASN A 64 -21.16 -10.77 9.27
N LYS A 65 -22.13 -11.11 8.41
CA LYS A 65 -22.64 -12.49 8.27
C LYS A 65 -21.52 -13.43 7.81
N ALA A 66 -20.71 -13.03 6.82
CA ALA A 66 -19.59 -13.83 6.34
C ALA A 66 -18.56 -14.10 7.44
N ILE A 67 -18.16 -13.06 8.20
CA ILE A 67 -17.22 -13.18 9.32
C ILE A 67 -17.79 -14.10 10.41
N LYS A 68 -19.05 -13.90 10.84
CA LYS A 68 -19.69 -14.75 11.84
C LYS A 68 -19.75 -16.21 11.41
N ASN A 69 -20.10 -16.47 10.16
CA ASN A 69 -20.14 -17.82 9.62
C ASN A 69 -18.75 -18.48 9.54
N GLN A 70 -17.71 -17.68 9.31
CA GLN A 70 -16.35 -18.22 9.27
C GLN A 70 -15.78 -18.48 10.67
N ILE A 71 -16.02 -17.57 11.61
CA ILE A 71 -15.55 -17.72 13.01
C ILE A 71 -16.16 -18.97 13.66
N SER A 72 -17.41 -19.35 13.32
CA SER A 72 -18.01 -20.59 13.82
C SER A 72 -17.30 -21.88 13.37
N LYS A 73 -16.44 -21.80 12.36
CA LYS A 73 -15.64 -22.93 11.87
C LYS A 73 -14.22 -22.89 12.40
N PHE A 74 -13.52 -21.78 12.16
CA PHE A 74 -12.20 -21.45 12.70
C PHE A 74 -11.87 -19.98 12.39
N SER A 75 -11.10 -19.36 13.27
CA SER A 75 -10.62 -17.99 13.12
C SER A 75 -9.32 -17.92 12.30
N HIS A 76 -8.43 -18.88 12.49
CA HIS A 76 -7.13 -18.94 11.83
C HIS A 76 -6.64 -20.38 11.68
N VAL A 77 -6.00 -20.66 10.55
CA VAL A 77 -5.19 -21.87 10.29
C VAL A 77 -3.98 -21.46 9.49
N MET A 78 -2.79 -21.91 9.89
CA MET A 78 -1.55 -21.63 9.18
C MET A 78 -1.57 -22.16 7.75
N PHE A 79 -0.85 -21.50 6.82
CA PHE A 79 -0.71 -21.93 5.43
C PHE A 79 0.44 -22.91 5.16
N GLY A 80 1.18 -23.29 6.20
CA GLY A 80 2.27 -24.27 6.12
C GLY A 80 1.74 -25.69 5.91
N GLY A 81 1.45 -26.07 4.69
CA GLY A 81 0.90 -27.36 4.30
C GLY A 81 -0.63 -27.46 4.41
N PHE A 82 -1.31 -26.45 4.95
CA PHE A 82 -2.78 -26.38 5.03
C PHE A 82 -3.35 -25.39 4.03
N THR A 83 -4.63 -25.56 3.71
CA THR A 83 -5.41 -24.63 2.89
C THR A 83 -6.85 -24.58 3.36
N HIS A 84 -7.59 -23.57 2.90
CA HIS A 84 -9.02 -23.45 3.22
C HIS A 84 -9.81 -22.73 2.14
N LYS A 85 -11.09 -23.05 2.05
CA LYS A 85 -12.00 -22.57 1.00
C LYS A 85 -11.99 -21.05 0.81
N PRO A 86 -12.10 -20.19 1.85
CA PRO A 86 -12.07 -18.73 1.66
C PRO A 86 -10.83 -18.22 0.93
N ALA A 87 -9.64 -18.74 1.24
CA ALA A 87 -8.42 -18.31 0.57
C ALA A 87 -8.37 -18.75 -0.90
N VAL A 88 -8.76 -19.99 -1.18
CA VAL A 88 -8.82 -20.50 -2.57
C VAL A 88 -9.82 -19.70 -3.41
N GLU A 89 -11.00 -19.42 -2.88
CA GLU A 89 -12.03 -18.61 -3.57
C GLU A 89 -11.56 -17.18 -3.83
N LEU A 90 -10.89 -16.55 -2.84
CA LEU A 90 -10.30 -15.23 -3.00
C LEU A 90 -9.20 -15.23 -4.06
N ALA A 91 -8.28 -16.20 -4.03
CA ALA A 91 -7.22 -16.32 -5.02
C ALA A 91 -7.77 -16.49 -6.45
N LYS A 92 -8.81 -17.30 -6.63
CA LYS A 92 -9.50 -17.43 -7.93
C LYS A 92 -10.07 -16.11 -8.42
N LYS A 93 -10.78 -15.38 -7.55
CA LYS A 93 -11.34 -14.06 -7.91
C LYS A 93 -10.26 -13.01 -8.23
N ILE A 94 -9.15 -13.02 -7.54
CA ILE A 94 -8.02 -12.13 -7.84
C ILE A 94 -7.46 -12.48 -9.23
N ASN A 95 -7.25 -13.76 -9.54
CA ASN A 95 -6.77 -14.18 -10.86
C ASN A 95 -7.72 -13.81 -12.00
N GLU A 96 -9.04 -13.80 -11.77
CA GLU A 96 -10.04 -13.41 -12.77
C GLU A 96 -9.94 -11.92 -13.16
N ILE A 97 -9.49 -11.05 -12.25
CA ILE A 97 -9.42 -9.58 -12.44
C ILE A 97 -8.00 -9.06 -12.69
N THR A 98 -7.00 -9.93 -12.68
CA THR A 98 -5.60 -9.57 -12.91
C THR A 98 -5.11 -10.09 -14.28
N PRO A 99 -4.01 -9.54 -14.82
CA PRO A 99 -3.43 -10.05 -16.07
C PRO A 99 -3.15 -11.55 -16.01
N ALA A 100 -3.39 -12.27 -17.09
CA ALA A 100 -3.26 -13.73 -17.19
C ALA A 100 -1.85 -14.26 -16.82
N SER A 101 -0.82 -13.43 -16.85
CA SER A 101 0.53 -13.76 -16.38
C SER A 101 0.64 -13.88 -14.86
N LEU A 102 -0.30 -13.32 -14.10
CA LEU A 102 -0.33 -13.36 -12.63
C LEU A 102 -1.23 -14.50 -12.16
N GLN A 103 -0.66 -15.69 -12.06
CA GLN A 103 -1.42 -16.94 -11.83
C GLN A 103 -1.47 -17.40 -10.38
N LYS A 104 -0.67 -16.83 -9.51
CA LYS A 104 -0.59 -17.22 -8.10
C LYS A 104 -0.74 -16.02 -7.18
N VAL A 105 -1.40 -16.23 -6.06
CA VAL A 105 -1.62 -15.23 -5.01
C VAL A 105 -0.84 -15.62 -3.77
N PHE A 106 -0.06 -14.69 -3.26
CA PHE A 106 0.60 -14.81 -1.96
C PHE A 106 -0.13 -13.89 -0.97
N PHE A 107 -0.58 -14.45 0.16
CA PHE A 107 -1.25 -13.70 1.21
C PHE A 107 -0.26 -13.20 2.24
N SER A 108 -0.45 -11.98 2.71
CA SER A 108 0.35 -11.35 3.76
C SER A 108 -0.52 -10.45 4.66
N ASP A 109 0.06 -9.96 5.75
CA ASP A 109 -0.68 -9.34 6.84
C ASP A 109 -1.06 -7.88 6.59
N SER A 110 -0.35 -7.19 5.69
CA SER A 110 -0.59 -5.77 5.38
C SER A 110 -0.11 -5.40 3.98
N GLY A 111 -0.49 -4.22 3.49
CA GLY A 111 0.03 -3.66 2.24
C GLY A 111 1.55 -3.49 2.27
N SER A 112 2.11 -2.97 3.37
CA SER A 112 3.56 -2.82 3.54
C SER A 112 4.27 -4.18 3.43
N VAL A 113 3.78 -5.22 4.12
CA VAL A 113 4.34 -6.56 4.04
C VAL A 113 4.17 -7.17 2.65
N SER A 114 3.04 -6.91 1.96
CA SER A 114 2.84 -7.37 0.58
C SER A 114 3.91 -6.81 -0.37
N VAL A 115 4.23 -5.54 -0.25
CA VAL A 115 5.27 -4.88 -1.07
C VAL A 115 6.66 -5.40 -0.68
N GLU A 116 6.96 -5.57 0.60
CA GLU A 116 8.23 -6.20 1.05
C GLU A 116 8.42 -7.59 0.45
N VAL A 117 7.37 -8.41 0.45
CA VAL A 117 7.41 -9.76 -0.13
C VAL A 117 7.63 -9.67 -1.65
N ALA A 118 6.95 -8.75 -2.35
CA ALA A 118 7.15 -8.54 -3.79
C ALA A 118 8.59 -8.10 -4.11
N MET A 119 9.17 -7.21 -3.29
CA MET A 119 10.58 -6.80 -3.41
C MET A 119 11.52 -8.00 -3.23
N LYS A 120 11.29 -8.82 -2.21
CA LYS A 120 12.06 -10.04 -1.97
C LYS A 120 11.95 -11.01 -3.14
N PHE A 121 10.75 -11.22 -3.69
CA PHE A 121 10.56 -12.05 -4.88
C PHE A 121 11.35 -11.55 -6.08
N ALA A 122 11.34 -10.24 -6.35
CA ALA A 122 12.09 -9.67 -7.45
C ALA A 122 13.61 -9.92 -7.31
N VAL A 123 14.16 -9.71 -6.12
CA VAL A 123 15.58 -9.96 -5.84
C VAL A 123 15.89 -11.45 -5.96
N GLN A 124 15.06 -12.33 -5.39
CA GLN A 124 15.24 -13.79 -5.45
C GLN A 124 15.17 -14.31 -6.89
N TYR A 125 14.26 -13.78 -7.70
CA TYR A 125 14.16 -14.12 -9.11
C TYR A 125 15.48 -13.85 -9.85
N TRP A 126 16.03 -12.65 -9.72
CA TRP A 126 17.29 -12.30 -10.36
C TRP A 126 18.49 -13.07 -9.81
N HIS A 127 18.48 -13.35 -8.52
CA HIS A 127 19.49 -14.21 -7.91
C HIS A 127 19.47 -15.62 -8.51
N SER A 128 18.28 -16.22 -8.72
CA SER A 128 18.14 -17.54 -9.37
C SER A 128 18.61 -17.57 -10.83
N GLN A 129 18.65 -16.40 -11.48
CA GLN A 129 19.19 -16.22 -12.83
C GLN A 129 20.71 -15.86 -12.83
N SER A 130 21.36 -15.94 -11.67
CA SER A 130 22.77 -15.55 -11.47
C SER A 130 23.05 -14.05 -11.71
N LEU A 131 22.03 -13.21 -11.77
CA LEU A 131 22.11 -11.75 -11.95
C LEU A 131 22.07 -11.01 -10.60
N ILE A 132 22.97 -11.38 -9.69
CA ILE A 132 23.02 -10.94 -8.28
C ILE A 132 23.16 -9.43 -8.06
N LYS A 133 23.58 -8.68 -9.08
CA LYS A 133 23.66 -7.21 -9.03
C LYS A 133 22.27 -6.56 -9.10
N LYS A 134 21.26 -7.23 -9.65
CA LYS A 134 19.89 -6.73 -9.76
C LYS A 134 19.16 -6.85 -8.41
N LYS A 135 19.33 -5.86 -7.56
CA LYS A 135 18.78 -5.84 -6.19
C LYS A 135 18.23 -4.48 -5.76
N LYS A 136 18.30 -3.46 -6.62
CA LYS A 136 17.73 -2.14 -6.39
C LYS A 136 16.39 -2.00 -7.10
N PHE A 137 15.61 -1.06 -6.66
CA PHE A 137 14.31 -0.76 -7.23
C PHE A 137 14.31 0.63 -7.85
N LEU A 138 13.54 0.78 -8.91
CA LEU A 138 13.26 2.07 -9.53
C LEU A 138 11.81 2.44 -9.22
N THR A 139 11.59 3.65 -8.75
CA THR A 139 10.27 4.17 -8.38
C THR A 139 10.13 5.63 -8.77
N VAL A 140 8.95 6.18 -8.58
CA VAL A 140 8.64 7.58 -8.89
C VAL A 140 8.52 8.40 -7.61
N LYS A 141 8.87 9.68 -7.66
CA LYS A 141 8.62 10.62 -6.57
C LYS A 141 7.12 10.72 -6.25
N ASN A 142 6.78 11.24 -5.10
CA ASN A 142 5.41 11.29 -4.57
C ASN A 142 4.73 9.90 -4.43
N GLY A 143 5.50 8.80 -4.48
CA GLY A 143 4.99 7.46 -4.23
C GLY A 143 4.93 7.13 -2.73
N TYR A 144 3.97 6.29 -2.36
CA TYR A 144 3.88 5.70 -1.02
C TYR A 144 3.59 4.20 -1.14
N HIS A 145 4.42 3.40 -0.51
CA HIS A 145 4.35 1.94 -0.64
C HIS A 145 4.26 1.21 0.70
N GLY A 146 4.24 1.95 1.81
CA GLY A 146 4.12 1.43 3.18
C GLY A 146 5.17 1.98 4.13
N ASP A 147 5.14 1.49 5.38
CA ASP A 147 5.89 2.02 6.52
C ASP A 147 6.96 1.05 7.05
N THR A 148 7.21 -0.07 6.39
CA THR A 148 8.36 -0.93 6.70
C THR A 148 9.64 -0.38 6.07
N MET A 149 10.81 -0.76 6.56
CA MET A 149 12.09 -0.19 6.09
C MET A 149 12.30 -0.33 4.58
N GLY A 150 11.93 -1.47 3.99
CA GLY A 150 12.03 -1.65 2.54
C GLY A 150 11.02 -0.79 1.78
N THR A 151 9.77 -0.74 2.19
CA THR A 151 8.74 0.09 1.55
C THR A 151 9.01 1.58 1.71
N MET A 152 9.51 2.02 2.87
CA MET A 152 9.98 3.40 3.04
C MET A 152 11.12 3.74 2.08
N SER A 153 12.01 2.76 1.79
CA SER A 153 13.14 2.98 0.87
C SER A 153 12.74 3.23 -0.58
N ILE A 154 11.50 2.89 -0.96
CA ILE A 154 10.93 3.12 -2.30
C ILE A 154 9.77 4.14 -2.29
N SER A 155 9.43 4.71 -1.13
CA SER A 155 8.49 5.81 -1.01
C SER A 155 9.19 7.16 -1.25
N ASP A 156 8.43 8.26 -1.41
CA ASP A 156 9.01 9.58 -1.69
C ASP A 156 10.10 9.96 -0.68
N PRO A 157 11.34 10.24 -1.14
CA PRO A 157 12.45 10.50 -0.24
C PRO A 157 12.47 11.96 0.28
N VAL A 158 11.74 12.88 -0.34
CA VAL A 158 11.84 14.33 -0.06
C VAL A 158 10.63 14.84 0.71
N ASN A 159 9.43 14.52 0.23
CA ASN A 159 8.16 15.04 0.76
C ASN A 159 7.43 14.02 1.65
N GLY A 160 7.96 12.82 1.75
CA GLY A 160 7.35 11.73 2.52
C GLY A 160 7.54 11.89 4.02
N MET A 161 6.68 11.26 4.80
CA MET A 161 6.75 11.14 6.26
C MET A 161 8.05 10.47 6.75
N HIS A 162 8.78 9.83 5.84
CA HIS A 162 9.93 8.98 6.11
C HIS A 162 11.28 9.71 6.12
N LYS A 163 11.31 11.03 5.90
CA LYS A 163 12.55 11.83 5.83
C LYS A 163 13.48 11.62 7.03
N MET A 164 12.90 11.45 8.21
CA MET A 164 13.65 11.18 9.45
C MET A 164 14.51 9.90 9.34
N PHE A 165 14.06 8.92 8.58
CA PHE A 165 14.72 7.61 8.42
C PHE A 165 15.63 7.52 7.20
N GLU A 166 15.74 8.57 6.39
CA GLU A 166 16.45 8.58 5.10
C GLU A 166 17.85 7.94 5.17
N LYS A 167 18.61 8.28 6.22
CA LYS A 167 19.99 7.76 6.40
C LYS A 167 20.06 6.28 6.74
N SER A 168 18.96 5.70 7.22
CA SER A 168 18.85 4.30 7.60
C SER A 168 18.24 3.42 6.51
N LEU A 169 17.72 4.03 5.43
CA LEU A 169 17.06 3.33 4.33
C LEU A 169 18.06 2.87 3.27
N LEU A 170 17.71 1.78 2.59
CA LEU A 170 18.45 1.34 1.40
C LEU A 170 18.30 2.39 0.29
N LYS A 171 19.41 2.74 -0.35
CA LYS A 171 19.41 3.68 -1.47
C LYS A 171 18.84 3.02 -2.72
N GLN A 172 17.77 3.58 -3.24
CA GLN A 172 17.05 3.15 -4.43
C GLN A 172 17.15 4.20 -5.55
N PHE A 173 16.59 3.90 -6.71
CA PHE A 173 16.53 4.82 -7.84
C PHE A 173 15.16 5.50 -7.90
N TYR A 174 15.16 6.79 -8.19
CA TYR A 174 13.96 7.61 -8.31
C TYR A 174 13.98 8.39 -9.62
N VAL A 175 12.81 8.56 -10.18
CA VAL A 175 12.53 9.48 -11.28
C VAL A 175 11.35 10.39 -10.90
N SER A 176 11.09 11.39 -11.71
CA SER A 176 9.96 12.30 -11.52
C SER A 176 8.63 11.53 -11.53
N SER A 177 7.64 12.05 -10.78
CA SER A 177 6.27 11.52 -10.85
C SER A 177 5.72 11.60 -12.27
N PRO A 178 4.81 10.69 -12.65
CA PRO A 178 4.03 10.88 -13.85
C PRO A 178 3.32 12.24 -13.82
N GLU A 179 3.21 12.89 -14.98
CA GLU A 179 2.50 14.16 -15.12
C GLU A 179 0.99 13.99 -14.88
N SER A 180 0.30 15.13 -14.66
CA SER A 180 -1.16 15.18 -14.66
C SER A 180 -1.71 14.67 -16.00
N ILE A 181 -3.01 14.33 -16.04
CA ILE A 181 -3.66 13.89 -17.28
C ILE A 181 -3.55 14.96 -18.37
N GLU A 182 -3.69 16.24 -18.00
CA GLU A 182 -3.63 17.38 -18.90
C GLU A 182 -2.22 17.59 -19.47
N ASP A 183 -1.19 17.54 -18.63
CA ASP A 183 0.18 17.71 -19.04
C ASP A 183 0.66 16.52 -19.87
N TYR A 184 0.27 15.30 -19.52
CA TYR A 184 0.55 14.11 -20.31
C TYR A 184 -0.03 14.18 -21.72
N LYS A 185 -1.22 14.77 -21.88
CA LYS A 185 -1.81 14.98 -23.22
C LYS A 185 -1.06 16.00 -24.07
N ARG A 186 -0.39 16.98 -23.41
CA ARG A 186 0.45 17.99 -24.10
C ARG A 186 1.80 17.43 -24.48
N ASP A 187 2.45 16.74 -23.57
CA ASP A 187 3.77 16.13 -23.78
C ASP A 187 3.86 14.77 -23.10
N LYS A 188 3.67 13.71 -23.89
CA LYS A 188 3.72 12.32 -23.41
C LYS A 188 5.11 11.84 -22.99
N SER A 189 6.14 12.64 -23.21
CA SER A 189 7.51 12.11 -23.24
C SER A 189 8.33 12.38 -21.98
N ARG A 190 8.05 13.41 -21.20
CA ARG A 190 8.99 13.92 -20.19
C ARG A 190 9.29 12.91 -19.08
N SER A 191 8.30 12.49 -18.31
CA SER A 191 8.54 11.54 -17.21
C SER A 191 8.85 10.14 -17.69
N LEU A 192 8.29 9.73 -18.83
CA LEU A 192 8.64 8.46 -19.47
C LEU A 192 10.10 8.45 -19.96
N LYS A 193 10.59 9.55 -20.51
CA LYS A 193 11.97 9.67 -20.98
C LYS A 193 12.98 9.53 -19.80
N GLU A 194 12.68 10.15 -18.67
CA GLU A 194 13.53 9.99 -17.47
C GLU A 194 13.53 8.54 -16.97
N MET A 195 12.34 7.89 -16.97
CA MET A 195 12.20 6.48 -16.62
C MET A 195 12.99 5.57 -17.56
N GLU A 196 12.86 5.77 -18.87
CA GLU A 196 13.59 5.02 -19.90
C GLU A 196 15.10 5.18 -19.74
N THR A 197 15.58 6.41 -19.64
CA THR A 197 17.00 6.70 -19.43
C THR A 197 17.53 5.99 -18.18
N LYS A 198 16.78 6.05 -17.07
CA LYS A 198 17.20 5.39 -15.82
C LYS A 198 17.20 3.87 -15.94
N LEU A 199 16.24 3.29 -16.66
CA LEU A 199 16.19 1.84 -16.93
C LEU A 199 17.38 1.41 -17.76
N ILE A 200 17.75 2.14 -18.82
CA ILE A 200 18.90 1.84 -19.68
C ILE A 200 20.21 1.95 -18.87
N ASP A 201 20.43 3.07 -18.17
CA ASP A 201 21.69 3.34 -17.45
C ASP A 201 21.92 2.38 -16.27
N LYS A 202 20.84 1.90 -15.66
CA LYS A 202 20.88 1.12 -14.43
C LYS A 202 20.29 -0.29 -14.55
N HIS A 203 20.03 -0.76 -15.76
CA HIS A 203 19.42 -2.08 -16.00
C HIS A 203 20.14 -3.22 -15.26
N ALA A 204 21.47 -3.16 -15.13
CA ALA A 204 22.24 -4.19 -14.44
C ALA A 204 22.05 -4.22 -12.91
N GLU A 205 21.49 -3.14 -12.33
CA GLU A 205 21.26 -3.03 -10.89
C GLU A 205 19.77 -3.11 -10.52
N ILE A 206 18.86 -2.76 -11.46
CA ILE A 206 17.42 -2.68 -11.20
C ILE A 206 16.81 -4.09 -11.21
N ALA A 207 16.21 -4.48 -10.08
CA ALA A 207 15.43 -5.71 -9.94
C ALA A 207 13.99 -5.55 -10.45
N ALA A 208 13.35 -4.42 -10.15
CA ALA A 208 12.00 -4.12 -10.60
C ALA A 208 11.70 -2.62 -10.54
N VAL A 209 10.64 -2.22 -11.22
CA VAL A 209 9.98 -0.92 -11.06
C VAL A 209 8.79 -1.08 -10.12
N VAL A 210 8.64 -0.16 -9.16
CA VAL A 210 7.50 -0.13 -8.22
C VAL A 210 6.76 1.20 -8.38
N ILE A 211 5.46 1.13 -8.62
CA ILE A 211 4.62 2.30 -8.87
C ILE A 211 3.18 2.05 -8.39
N GLU A 212 2.52 3.08 -7.87
CA GLU A 212 1.08 3.07 -7.62
C GLU A 212 0.31 3.19 -8.94
N PRO A 213 -0.69 2.34 -9.21
CA PRO A 213 -1.40 2.36 -10.49
C PRO A 213 -2.43 3.50 -10.53
N ILE A 214 -2.26 4.41 -11.47
CA ILE A 214 -3.16 5.53 -11.82
C ILE A 214 -3.25 6.64 -10.77
N LEU A 215 -3.30 6.31 -9.48
CA LEU A 215 -3.44 7.26 -8.38
C LEU A 215 -2.27 7.12 -7.40
N GLN A 216 -1.48 8.18 -7.24
CA GLN A 216 -0.57 8.33 -6.11
C GLN A 216 -1.35 8.87 -4.91
N GLY A 217 -1.79 7.98 -4.01
CA GLY A 217 -2.73 8.31 -2.95
C GLY A 217 -2.13 9.20 -1.86
N ALA A 218 -1.31 8.66 -0.98
CA ALA A 218 -0.70 9.37 0.13
C ALA A 218 0.26 10.49 -0.32
N GLY A 219 0.79 10.40 -1.54
CA GLY A 219 1.62 11.43 -2.17
C GLY A 219 0.87 12.66 -2.69
N GLY A 220 -0.40 12.82 -2.33
CA GLY A 220 -1.21 14.02 -2.62
C GLY A 220 -2.39 13.80 -3.58
N MET A 221 -2.92 12.58 -3.65
CA MET A 221 -4.10 12.22 -4.48
C MET A 221 -3.91 12.59 -5.96
N ARG A 222 -2.74 12.30 -6.49
CA ARG A 222 -2.33 12.65 -7.86
C ARG A 222 -2.76 11.58 -8.85
N ILE A 223 -3.68 11.92 -9.73
CA ILE A 223 -4.15 11.04 -10.80
C ILE A 223 -3.33 11.32 -12.06
N TYR A 224 -2.77 10.27 -12.67
CA TYR A 224 -2.03 10.36 -13.92
C TYR A 224 -2.66 9.50 -15.03
N HIS A 225 -2.22 9.72 -16.28
CA HIS A 225 -2.84 9.08 -17.43
C HIS A 225 -2.51 7.58 -17.49
N PRO A 226 -3.50 6.68 -17.69
CA PRO A 226 -3.29 5.22 -17.70
C PRO A 226 -2.28 4.73 -18.75
N ASP A 227 -2.14 5.44 -19.86
CA ASP A 227 -1.18 5.10 -20.93
C ASP A 227 0.28 5.08 -20.41
N TYR A 228 0.59 5.86 -19.37
CA TYR A 228 1.90 5.80 -18.71
C TYR A 228 2.27 4.38 -18.29
N LEU A 229 1.34 3.64 -17.68
CA LEU A 229 1.57 2.26 -17.26
C LEU A 229 1.75 1.31 -18.45
N LEU A 230 1.03 1.55 -19.56
CA LEU A 230 1.18 0.76 -20.77
C LEU A 230 2.56 0.95 -21.41
N GLN A 231 3.05 2.20 -21.47
CA GLN A 231 4.38 2.50 -21.96
C GLN A 231 5.46 1.96 -21.02
N LEU A 232 5.32 2.17 -19.71
CA LEU A 232 6.24 1.63 -18.71
C LEU A 232 6.37 0.10 -18.82
N LYS A 233 5.25 -0.61 -19.03
CA LYS A 233 5.27 -2.06 -19.25
C LYS A 233 6.10 -2.46 -20.49
N LYS A 234 6.09 -1.63 -21.54
CA LYS A 234 6.93 -1.88 -22.73
C LYS A 234 8.41 -1.65 -22.43
N LEU A 235 8.74 -0.60 -21.67
CA LEU A 235 10.11 -0.30 -21.27
C LEU A 235 10.72 -1.37 -20.33
N CYS A 236 9.90 -2.07 -19.56
CA CYS A 236 10.36 -3.14 -18.66
C CYS A 236 10.52 -4.51 -19.35
N LYS A 237 10.22 -4.64 -20.64
CA LYS A 237 10.42 -5.86 -21.44
C LYS A 237 11.76 -5.85 -22.16
#